data_ab3f3b1aee319503381289f70ec7234a
#
_entry.id   ab3f3b1aee319503381289f70ec7234a
#
_cell.length_a   1.000
_cell.length_b   1.000
_cell.length_c   1.000
_cell.angle_alpha   90.00
_cell.angle_beta   90.00
_cell.angle_gamma   90.00
#
_symmetry.space_group_name_H-M   'P 1'
#
loop_
_entity.id
_entity.type
_entity.pdbx_description
1 polymer ?
#
loop_
_entity_poly.entity_id
_entity_poly.type
_entity_poly.pdbx_seq_one_letter_code
_entity_poly.pdbx_strand_id
1 'polypeptide(L)'
;CIPVYYSLAGRETPLMMTKIFGGLAMAVGYGAIGFMDDYIGIVKKRNLGLTERQKLILQFLVAAAYLFTLRLAGDDTATVIPFVGRVELGLLYYPLAAVLIVGLTNAVNFTDGIDGLNATVSLLVFGSLGLCAGLLSMTGLSAMGLAAAAACLGFLLWNFHPAKVFMGDTGS
;
A
#
# COMPACT_ATOMS: atom_id res chain seq x y z
N CYS A 1 1.41 -18.66 -19.96
CA CYS A 1 1.82 -17.71 -18.87
C CYS A 1 3.31 -17.34 -18.92
N ILE A 2 4.24 -18.29 -19.17
CA ILE A 2 5.70 -18.04 -19.21
C ILE A 2 6.11 -17.04 -20.30
N PRO A 3 5.65 -17.12 -21.57
CA PRO A 3 6.04 -16.17 -22.61
C PRO A 3 5.52 -14.74 -22.35
N VAL A 4 4.38 -14.58 -21.66
CA VAL A 4 3.88 -13.26 -21.26
C VAL A 4 4.76 -12.64 -20.18
N TYR A 5 5.23 -13.45 -19.22
CA TYR A 5 6.15 -13.00 -18.17
C TYR A 5 7.47 -12.48 -18.77
N TYR A 6 8.09 -13.23 -19.71
CA TYR A 6 9.32 -12.78 -20.35
C TYR A 6 9.14 -11.56 -21.25
N SER A 7 7.98 -11.42 -21.90
CA SER A 7 7.64 -10.22 -22.69
C SER A 7 7.47 -8.98 -21.80
N LEU A 8 6.95 -9.13 -20.59
CA LEU A 8 6.80 -8.07 -19.62
C LEU A 8 8.12 -7.74 -18.92
N ALA A 9 8.87 -8.75 -18.48
CA ALA A 9 10.16 -8.58 -17.81
C ALA A 9 11.22 -7.90 -18.68
N GLY A 10 11.18 -8.09 -20.00
CA GLY A 10 12.10 -7.41 -20.92
C GLY A 10 11.83 -5.91 -21.13
N ARG A 11 10.70 -5.39 -20.64
CA ARG A 11 10.32 -3.96 -20.71
C ARG A 11 10.41 -3.22 -19.38
N GLU A 12 10.50 -3.95 -18.28
CA GLU A 12 10.56 -3.38 -16.95
C GLU A 12 12.03 -3.09 -16.59
N THR A 13 12.31 -1.85 -16.23
CA THR A 13 13.63 -1.48 -15.72
C THR A 13 13.87 -2.10 -14.33
N PRO A 14 15.14 -2.35 -13.93
CA PRO A 14 15.45 -2.84 -12.57
C PRO A 14 14.81 -1.97 -11.47
N LEU A 15 14.73 -0.67 -11.67
CA LEU A 15 14.09 0.27 -10.76
C LEU A 15 12.58 -0.01 -10.64
N MET A 16 11.89 -0.29 -11.75
CA MET A 16 10.47 -0.60 -11.74
C MET A 16 10.20 -1.91 -10.97
N MET A 17 11.04 -2.93 -11.16
CA MET A 17 10.97 -4.17 -10.38
C MET A 17 11.17 -3.90 -8.88
N THR A 18 12.12 -3.04 -8.51
CA THR A 18 12.33 -2.66 -7.11
C THR A 18 11.11 -1.94 -6.54
N LYS A 19 10.45 -1.06 -7.29
CA LYS A 19 9.21 -0.40 -6.88
C LYS A 19 8.08 -1.40 -6.63
N ILE A 20 7.88 -2.36 -7.53
CA ILE A 20 6.83 -3.37 -7.43
C ILE A 20 7.08 -4.32 -6.25
N PHE A 21 8.22 -5.00 -6.23
CA PHE A 21 8.51 -5.99 -5.19
C PHE A 21 8.76 -5.34 -3.83
N GLY A 22 9.40 -4.17 -3.79
CA GLY A 22 9.57 -3.39 -2.57
C GLY A 22 8.22 -2.91 -2.02
N GLY A 23 7.31 -2.44 -2.89
CA GLY A 23 5.94 -2.08 -2.51
C GLY A 23 5.14 -3.27 -1.96
N LEU A 24 5.24 -4.44 -2.59
CA LEU A 24 4.63 -5.68 -2.07
C LEU A 24 5.22 -6.09 -0.72
N ALA A 25 6.55 -6.04 -0.57
CA ALA A 25 7.20 -6.33 0.70
C ALA A 25 6.77 -5.34 1.80
N MET A 26 6.64 -4.07 1.46
CA MET A 26 6.09 -3.04 2.36
C MET A 26 4.64 -3.37 2.77
N ALA A 27 3.77 -3.74 1.82
CA ALA A 27 2.40 -4.12 2.11
C ALA A 27 2.32 -5.33 3.05
N VAL A 28 3.16 -6.36 2.83
CA VAL A 28 3.28 -7.51 3.74
C VAL A 28 3.78 -7.07 5.12
N GLY A 29 4.74 -6.16 5.18
CA GLY A 29 5.25 -5.60 6.45
C GLY A 29 4.16 -4.87 7.24
N TYR A 30 3.36 -4.04 6.58
CA TYR A 30 2.22 -3.35 7.20
C TYR A 30 1.14 -4.33 7.63
N GLY A 31 0.79 -5.31 6.79
CA GLY A 31 -0.14 -6.37 7.14
C GLY A 31 0.33 -7.20 8.35
N ALA A 32 1.63 -7.46 8.48
CA ALA A 32 2.20 -8.14 9.65
C ALA A 32 2.08 -7.29 10.92
N ILE A 33 2.28 -5.96 10.83
CA ILE A 33 2.07 -5.05 11.97
C ILE A 33 0.60 -5.08 12.41
N GLY A 34 -0.33 -4.96 11.47
CA GLY A 34 -1.77 -5.04 11.74
C GLY A 34 -2.16 -6.39 12.35
N PHE A 35 -1.65 -7.50 11.79
CA PHE A 35 -1.87 -8.83 12.35
C PHE A 35 -1.36 -8.97 13.79
N MET A 36 -0.18 -8.44 14.08
CA MET A 36 0.34 -8.42 15.44
C MET A 36 -0.55 -7.62 16.38
N ASP A 37 -1.08 -6.50 15.93
CA ASP A 37 -1.98 -5.65 16.70
C ASP A 37 -3.28 -6.40 17.04
N ASP A 38 -3.96 -6.93 16.02
CA ASP A 38 -5.19 -7.74 16.18
C ASP A 38 -4.95 -8.96 17.06
N TYR A 39 -3.86 -9.70 16.82
CA TYR A 39 -3.53 -10.92 17.58
C TYR A 39 -3.27 -10.64 19.07
N ILE A 40 -2.52 -9.58 19.39
CA ILE A 40 -2.24 -9.20 20.78
C ILE A 40 -3.53 -8.77 21.48
N GLY A 41 -4.41 -8.03 20.78
CA GLY A 41 -5.73 -7.66 21.29
C GLY A 41 -6.56 -8.88 21.69
N ILE A 42 -6.63 -9.86 20.81
CA ILE A 42 -7.40 -11.11 21.04
C ILE A 42 -6.80 -11.94 22.18
N VAL A 43 -5.49 -12.22 22.15
CA VAL A 43 -4.83 -13.11 23.14
C VAL A 43 -4.84 -12.51 24.53
N LYS A 44 -4.58 -11.19 24.64
CA LYS A 44 -4.56 -10.51 25.94
C LYS A 44 -5.94 -10.10 26.45
N LYS A 45 -7.00 -10.38 25.69
CA LYS A 45 -8.39 -9.98 26.00
C LYS A 45 -8.48 -8.50 26.42
N ARG A 46 -7.72 -7.65 25.76
CA ARG A 46 -7.68 -6.20 25.96
C ARG A 46 -8.14 -5.52 24.67
N ASN A 47 -8.83 -4.40 24.80
CA ASN A 47 -9.23 -3.57 23.65
C ASN A 47 -8.05 -2.85 22.98
N LEU A 48 -6.83 -3.06 23.46
CA LEU A 48 -5.60 -2.45 22.95
C LEU A 48 -4.60 -3.58 22.61
N GLY A 49 -4.25 -3.67 21.34
CA GLY A 49 -3.17 -4.52 20.82
C GLY A 49 -1.78 -3.93 21.14
N LEU A 50 -1.11 -3.44 20.13
CA LEU A 50 0.10 -2.62 20.27
C LEU A 50 -0.25 -1.24 20.84
N THR A 51 0.70 -0.59 21.50
CA THR A 51 0.53 0.83 21.81
C THR A 51 0.62 1.65 20.52
N GLU A 52 -0.12 2.76 20.43
CA GLU A 52 -0.07 3.66 19.25
C GLU A 52 1.37 4.04 18.85
N ARG A 53 2.22 4.31 19.87
CA ARG A 53 3.65 4.62 19.63
C ARG A 53 4.40 3.45 19.02
N GLN A 54 4.17 2.22 19.48
CA GLN A 54 4.81 1.03 18.93
C GLN A 54 4.37 0.80 17.49
N LYS A 55 3.07 0.92 17.21
CA LYS A 55 2.50 0.81 15.87
C LYS A 55 3.14 1.83 14.92
N LEU A 56 3.17 3.10 15.30
CA LEU A 56 3.79 4.17 14.51
C LEU A 56 5.29 3.93 14.26
N ILE A 57 6.05 3.54 15.28
CA ILE A 57 7.50 3.27 15.11
C ILE A 57 7.71 2.14 14.10
N LEU A 58 6.97 1.03 14.21
CA LEU A 58 7.07 -0.09 13.27
C LEU A 58 6.68 0.32 11.85
N GLN A 59 5.62 1.11 11.69
CA GLN A 59 5.20 1.64 10.39
C GLN A 59 6.29 2.53 9.77
N PHE A 60 6.88 3.43 10.54
CA PHE A 60 8.00 4.26 10.06
C PHE A 60 9.24 3.42 9.70
N LEU A 61 9.55 2.36 10.43
CA LEU A 61 10.66 1.47 10.10
C LEU A 61 10.44 0.76 8.76
N VAL A 62 9.24 0.24 8.52
CA VAL A 62 8.90 -0.42 7.25
C VAL A 62 8.93 0.58 6.10
N ALA A 63 8.37 1.78 6.28
CA ALA A 63 8.41 2.84 5.27
C ALA A 63 9.86 3.28 4.98
N ALA A 64 10.69 3.47 5.99
CA ALA A 64 12.09 3.84 5.84
C ALA A 64 12.90 2.74 5.12
N ALA A 65 12.65 1.47 5.42
CA ALA A 65 13.28 0.35 4.73
C ALA A 65 12.94 0.35 3.23
N TYR A 66 11.66 0.55 2.89
CA TYR A 66 11.23 0.66 1.50
C TYR A 66 11.88 1.84 0.78
N LEU A 67 11.85 3.03 1.36
CA LEU A 67 12.47 4.23 0.79
C LEU A 67 13.99 4.07 0.63
N PHE A 68 14.64 3.38 1.55
CA PHE A 68 16.06 3.06 1.44
C PHE A 68 16.34 2.12 0.25
N THR A 69 15.50 1.10 0.01
CA THR A 69 15.65 0.25 -1.19
C THR A 69 15.49 1.04 -2.49
N LEU A 70 14.55 2.00 -2.55
CA LEU A 70 14.38 2.86 -3.70
C LEU A 70 15.61 3.75 -3.94
N ARG A 71 16.19 4.31 -2.88
CA ARG A 71 17.42 5.09 -2.98
C ARG A 71 18.59 4.26 -3.52
N LEU A 72 18.75 3.02 -3.03
CA LEU A 72 19.80 2.11 -3.54
C LEU A 72 19.57 1.73 -5.00
N ALA A 73 18.34 1.65 -5.45
CA ALA A 73 17.97 1.38 -6.84
C ALA A 73 18.15 2.61 -7.75
N GLY A 74 18.55 3.77 -7.21
CA GLY A 74 18.78 4.98 -7.98
C GLY A 74 17.50 5.74 -8.35
N ASP A 75 16.43 5.60 -7.53
CA ASP A 75 15.19 6.35 -7.76
C ASP A 75 15.42 7.85 -7.60
N ASP A 76 14.75 8.61 -8.45
CA ASP A 76 14.79 10.07 -8.46
C ASP A 76 13.96 10.64 -7.29
N THR A 77 14.45 11.71 -6.68
CA THR A 77 13.75 12.44 -5.62
C THR A 77 12.83 13.54 -6.15
N ALA A 78 12.67 13.62 -7.48
CA ALA A 78 11.77 14.57 -8.11
C ALA A 78 10.32 14.09 -8.02
N THR A 79 9.44 15.01 -7.66
CA THR A 79 7.99 14.79 -7.59
C THR A 79 7.28 15.76 -8.55
N VAL A 80 6.22 15.28 -9.20
CA VAL A 80 5.36 16.14 -10.03
C VAL A 80 4.19 16.62 -9.20
N ILE A 81 4.19 17.91 -8.92
CA ILE A 81 3.07 18.55 -8.19
C ILE A 81 2.13 19.14 -9.24
N PRO A 82 0.82 18.78 -9.22
CA PRO A 82 -0.16 19.37 -10.12
C PRO A 82 -0.10 20.91 -10.08
N PHE A 83 -0.16 21.53 -11.24
CA PHE A 83 -0.09 22.99 -11.46
C PHE A 83 1.27 23.66 -11.19
N VAL A 84 2.21 23.01 -10.49
CA VAL A 84 3.55 23.52 -10.21
C VAL A 84 4.60 22.91 -11.14
N GLY A 85 4.40 21.64 -11.51
CA GLY A 85 5.33 20.89 -12.35
C GLY A 85 6.29 20.01 -11.54
N ARG A 86 7.45 19.70 -12.15
CA ARG A 86 8.47 18.84 -11.54
C ARG A 86 9.29 19.64 -10.51
N VAL A 87 9.28 19.16 -9.27
CA VAL A 87 10.01 19.74 -8.14
C VAL A 87 10.99 18.71 -7.60
N GLU A 88 12.27 19.10 -7.50
CA GLU A 88 13.31 18.27 -6.90
C GLU A 88 13.38 18.53 -5.39
N LEU A 89 12.93 17.57 -4.61
CA LEU A 89 12.89 17.67 -3.14
C LEU A 89 14.22 17.27 -2.49
N GLY A 90 15.11 16.60 -3.23
CA GLY A 90 16.37 16.13 -2.71
C GLY A 90 16.22 15.28 -1.44
N LEU A 91 16.99 15.58 -0.40
CA LEU A 91 16.95 14.82 0.85
C LEU A 91 15.63 14.92 1.61
N LEU A 92 14.87 16.01 1.41
CA LEU A 92 13.55 16.22 2.04
C LEU A 92 12.48 15.25 1.52
N TYR A 93 12.69 14.66 0.34
CA TYR A 93 11.79 13.65 -0.22
C TYR A 93 11.53 12.49 0.73
N TYR A 94 12.58 11.96 1.37
CA TYR A 94 12.47 10.76 2.19
C TYR A 94 11.61 10.93 3.46
N PRO A 95 11.83 11.94 4.31
CA PRO A 95 10.97 12.15 5.46
C PRO A 95 9.54 12.50 5.06
N LEU A 96 9.35 13.29 4.00
CA LEU A 96 8.02 13.63 3.51
C LEU A 96 7.28 12.39 2.99
N ALA A 97 7.94 11.56 2.19
CA ALA A 97 7.37 10.32 1.69
C ALA A 97 7.04 9.34 2.83
N ALA A 98 7.91 9.21 3.84
CA ALA A 98 7.65 8.37 5.00
C ALA A 98 6.40 8.84 5.76
N VAL A 99 6.26 10.14 6.01
CA VAL A 99 5.08 10.73 6.66
C VAL A 99 3.82 10.50 5.83
N LEU A 100 3.89 10.65 4.51
CA LEU A 100 2.76 10.40 3.61
C LEU A 100 2.33 8.93 3.63
N ILE A 101 3.29 7.99 3.54
CA ILE A 101 3.00 6.55 3.59
C ILE A 101 2.31 6.20 4.90
N VAL A 102 2.91 6.56 6.04
CA VAL A 102 2.35 6.26 7.36
C VAL A 102 1.02 6.96 7.58
N GLY A 103 0.90 8.23 7.17
CA GLY A 103 -0.33 9.00 7.28
C GLY A 103 -1.48 8.42 6.47
N LEU A 104 -1.23 8.04 5.20
CA LEU A 104 -2.23 7.42 4.34
C LEU A 104 -2.65 6.05 4.87
N THR A 105 -1.72 5.21 5.32
CA THR A 105 -2.04 3.91 5.92
C THR A 105 -2.95 4.06 7.12
N ASN A 106 -2.65 4.99 8.03
CA ASN A 106 -3.51 5.22 9.20
C ASN A 106 -4.85 5.85 8.80
N ALA A 107 -4.90 6.72 7.79
CA ALA A 107 -6.15 7.27 7.28
C ALA A 107 -7.07 6.18 6.70
N VAL A 108 -6.52 5.23 5.96
CA VAL A 108 -7.27 4.06 5.45
C VAL A 108 -7.79 3.21 6.60
N ASN A 109 -6.97 2.95 7.62
CA ASN A 109 -7.38 2.21 8.81
C ASN A 109 -8.56 2.90 9.54
N PHE A 110 -8.55 4.23 9.67
CA PHE A 110 -9.69 4.97 10.23
C PHE A 110 -10.97 4.88 9.38
N THR A 111 -10.85 4.60 8.09
CA THR A 111 -11.99 4.44 7.19
C THR A 111 -12.71 3.11 7.40
N ASP A 112 -12.09 2.12 8.05
CA ASP A 112 -12.65 0.78 8.31
C ASP A 112 -13.65 0.74 9.50
N GLY A 113 -14.36 1.82 9.74
CA GLY A 113 -15.36 1.93 10.81
C GLY A 113 -16.81 1.64 10.38
N ILE A 114 -17.08 1.44 9.10
CA ILE A 114 -18.43 1.24 8.54
C ILE A 114 -18.40 0.08 7.53
N ASP A 115 -19.42 -0.79 7.61
CA ASP A 115 -19.58 -1.95 6.71
C ASP A 115 -19.37 -1.58 5.24
N GLY A 116 -18.44 -2.23 4.57
CA GLY A 116 -18.16 -2.07 3.14
C GLY A 116 -17.48 -0.77 2.74
N LEU A 117 -17.33 0.22 3.62
CA LEU A 117 -16.82 1.54 3.24
C LEU A 117 -15.37 1.46 2.77
N ASN A 118 -14.48 0.91 3.60
CA ASN A 118 -13.06 0.82 3.28
C ASN A 118 -12.83 -0.04 2.03
N ALA A 119 -13.46 -1.21 1.95
CA ALA A 119 -13.33 -2.09 0.79
C ALA A 119 -13.84 -1.44 -0.51
N THR A 120 -14.95 -0.67 -0.46
CA THR A 120 -15.50 0.05 -1.62
C THR A 120 -14.57 1.18 -2.07
N VAL A 121 -14.11 2.01 -1.15
CA VAL A 121 -13.20 3.11 -1.46
C VAL A 121 -11.89 2.56 -2.04
N SER A 122 -11.30 1.55 -1.41
CA SER A 122 -10.07 0.90 -1.87
C SER A 122 -10.24 0.25 -3.24
N LEU A 123 -11.38 -0.41 -3.51
CA LEU A 123 -11.72 -0.94 -4.83
C LEU A 123 -11.68 0.15 -5.91
N LEU A 124 -12.32 1.28 -5.65
CA LEU A 124 -12.38 2.39 -6.61
C LEU A 124 -11.00 3.04 -6.81
N VAL A 125 -10.23 3.24 -5.74
CA VAL A 125 -8.89 3.82 -5.81
C VAL A 125 -7.94 2.89 -6.56
N PHE A 126 -7.83 1.64 -6.16
CA PHE A 126 -6.94 0.68 -6.83
C PHE A 126 -7.37 0.39 -8.27
N GLY A 127 -8.68 0.30 -8.52
CA GLY A 127 -9.23 0.12 -9.86
C GLY A 127 -8.87 1.28 -10.78
N SER A 128 -9.12 2.51 -10.35
CA SER A 128 -8.80 3.70 -11.14
C SER A 128 -7.30 3.87 -11.37
N LEU A 129 -6.47 3.68 -10.33
CA LEU A 129 -5.02 3.73 -10.47
C LEU A 129 -4.49 2.64 -11.39
N GLY A 130 -5.03 1.41 -11.29
CA GLY A 130 -4.65 0.31 -12.17
C GLY A 130 -5.00 0.57 -13.63
N LEU A 131 -6.19 1.13 -13.90
CA LEU A 131 -6.61 1.52 -15.25
C LEU A 131 -5.74 2.67 -15.79
N CYS A 132 -5.51 3.72 -15.01
CA CYS A 132 -4.64 4.83 -15.40
C CYS A 132 -3.21 4.35 -15.69
N ALA A 133 -2.65 3.48 -14.86
CA ALA A 133 -1.33 2.89 -15.10
C ALA A 133 -1.30 2.07 -16.39
N GLY A 134 -2.37 1.33 -16.70
CA GLY A 134 -2.53 0.60 -17.96
C GLY A 134 -2.52 1.51 -19.18
N LEU A 135 -3.25 2.63 -19.12
CA LEU A 135 -3.26 3.64 -20.19
C LEU A 135 -1.89 4.30 -20.40
N LEU A 136 -1.09 4.42 -19.33
CA LEU A 136 0.28 4.93 -19.39
C LEU A 136 1.31 3.85 -19.74
N SER A 137 0.88 2.64 -20.11
CA SER A 137 1.74 1.49 -20.42
C SER A 137 2.65 1.04 -19.27
N MET A 138 2.28 1.35 -18.02
CA MET A 138 2.95 0.91 -16.80
C MET A 138 2.39 -0.46 -16.37
N THR A 139 2.70 -1.52 -17.11
CA THR A 139 2.05 -2.83 -17.00
C THR A 139 2.16 -3.46 -15.60
N GLY A 140 3.31 -3.37 -14.96
CA GLY A 140 3.51 -3.91 -13.60
C GLY A 140 2.64 -3.21 -12.56
N LEU A 141 2.58 -1.87 -12.58
CA LEU A 141 1.75 -1.08 -11.67
C LEU A 141 0.26 -1.29 -11.95
N SER A 142 -0.12 -1.40 -13.23
CA SER A 142 -1.49 -1.72 -13.63
C SER A 142 -1.93 -3.08 -13.08
N ALA A 143 -1.09 -4.11 -13.23
CA ALA A 143 -1.38 -5.45 -12.73
C ALA A 143 -1.55 -5.46 -11.20
N MET A 144 -0.68 -4.76 -10.46
CA MET A 144 -0.81 -4.62 -8.99
C MET A 144 -2.12 -3.91 -8.60
N GLY A 145 -2.43 -2.78 -9.22
CA GLY A 145 -3.65 -2.02 -8.93
C GLY A 145 -4.91 -2.83 -9.18
N LEU A 146 -5.00 -3.48 -10.34
CA LEU A 146 -6.15 -4.31 -10.69
C LEU A 146 -6.27 -5.57 -9.82
N ALA A 147 -5.15 -6.19 -9.43
CA ALA A 147 -5.16 -7.33 -8.51
C ALA A 147 -5.66 -6.90 -7.11
N ALA A 148 -5.19 -5.76 -6.59
CA ALA A 148 -5.67 -5.21 -5.33
C ALA A 148 -7.16 -4.85 -5.40
N ALA A 149 -7.62 -4.25 -6.50
CA ALA A 149 -9.04 -3.96 -6.73
C ALA A 149 -9.89 -5.24 -6.74
N ALA A 150 -9.43 -6.29 -7.43
CA ALA A 150 -10.12 -7.58 -7.46
C ALA A 150 -10.18 -8.23 -6.08
N ALA A 151 -9.12 -8.13 -5.27
CA ALA A 151 -9.12 -8.60 -3.89
C ALA A 151 -10.15 -7.85 -3.02
N CYS A 152 -10.20 -6.52 -3.13
CA CYS A 152 -11.21 -5.70 -2.45
C CYS A 152 -12.64 -6.06 -2.89
N LEU A 153 -12.86 -6.31 -4.18
CA LEU A 153 -14.15 -6.75 -4.72
C LEU A 153 -14.57 -8.11 -4.14
N GLY A 154 -13.64 -9.07 -4.09
CA GLY A 154 -13.89 -10.38 -3.48
C GLY A 154 -14.21 -10.29 -1.99
N PHE A 155 -13.47 -9.46 -1.26
CA PHE A 155 -13.71 -9.21 0.17
C PHE A 155 -15.06 -8.53 0.41
N LEU A 156 -15.47 -7.59 -0.46
CA LEU A 156 -16.70 -6.83 -0.34
C LEU A 156 -17.96 -7.71 -0.33
N LEU A 157 -17.92 -8.89 -0.96
CA LEU A 157 -19.02 -9.86 -0.92
C LEU A 157 -19.38 -10.31 0.52
N TRP A 158 -18.41 -10.25 1.43
CA TRP A 158 -18.58 -10.62 2.83
C TRP A 158 -18.63 -9.43 3.79
N ASN A 159 -18.08 -8.29 3.37
CA ASN A 159 -18.00 -7.07 4.16
C ASN A 159 -19.12 -6.07 3.84
N PHE A 160 -19.93 -6.30 2.78
CA PHE A 160 -21.07 -5.46 2.46
C PHE A 160 -22.17 -5.57 3.54
N HIS A 161 -22.89 -4.49 3.76
CA HIS A 161 -23.89 -4.42 4.83
C HIS A 161 -25.01 -5.46 4.68
N PRO A 162 -25.41 -6.22 5.71
CA PRO A 162 -24.75 -6.33 7.01
C PRO A 162 -23.48 -7.17 6.92
N ALA A 163 -22.34 -6.63 7.41
CA ALA A 163 -21.05 -7.25 7.28
C ALA A 163 -20.97 -8.56 8.08
N LYS A 164 -20.45 -9.62 7.44
CA LYS A 164 -20.19 -10.92 8.05
C LYS A 164 -18.73 -11.06 8.50
N VAL A 165 -17.83 -10.30 7.88
CA VAL A 165 -16.40 -10.30 8.16
C VAL A 165 -15.89 -8.87 8.13
N PHE A 166 -15.03 -8.50 9.07
CA PHE A 166 -14.35 -7.21 9.12
C PHE A 166 -12.89 -7.36 8.69
N MET A 167 -12.32 -6.30 8.12
CA MET A 167 -10.97 -6.28 7.60
C MET A 167 -9.93 -6.27 8.72
N GLY A 168 -10.22 -5.56 9.82
CA GLY A 168 -9.32 -5.35 10.94
C GLY A 168 -8.06 -4.57 10.56
N ASP A 169 -7.17 -4.38 11.52
CA ASP A 169 -5.90 -3.70 11.32
C ASP A 169 -4.96 -4.46 10.37
N THR A 170 -5.20 -5.77 10.20
CA THR A 170 -4.43 -6.63 9.29
C THR A 170 -4.66 -6.27 7.82
N GLY A 171 -5.88 -5.89 7.47
CA GLY A 171 -6.28 -5.68 6.08
C GLY A 171 -6.43 -4.19 5.69
N SER A 172 -6.58 -3.31 6.64
CA SER A 172 -6.69 -1.87 6.45
C SER A 172 -5.37 -1.15 6.75
#